data_a3a823c126a0e0d49e1c147d21b9a8f7
#
_entry.id   a3a823c126a0e0d49e1c147d21b9a8f7
#
_cell.length_a   1.000
_cell.length_b   1.000
_cell.length_c   1.000
_cell.angle_alpha   90.00
_cell.angle_beta   90.00
_cell.angle_gamma   90.00
#
_symmetry.space_group_name_H-M   'P 1'
#
loop_
_entity.id
_entity.type
_entity.pdbx_description
1 polymer ?
#
loop_
_entity_poly.entity_id
_entity_poly.type
_entity_poly.pdbx_seq_one_letter_code
_entity_poly.pdbx_strand_id
1 'polypeptide(L)'
;MMFEIGIRCGHLMTMKDGETTIARDRFIGISGSKISEISQWKNGDETRARKFIDAGHKLVMPGLINGHTHLPMTLLRGLAEDQPFSEWLHKTILPIEGKLINPELVRIGSELALLESLYSGVTTICDMYYFEDVVADTVERAGMRGLVGEAIADFPTPDDKNLSGENYKTIERMIERFKGD
;
A
#
# COMPACT_ATOMS: atom_id res chain seq x y z
N MET A 1 25.69 -17.92 -7.99
CA MET A 1 25.25 -16.54 -7.70
C MET A 1 24.77 -16.50 -6.26
N MET A 2 25.14 -15.48 -5.49
CA MET A 2 24.72 -15.29 -4.10
C MET A 2 23.56 -14.30 -4.08
N PHE A 3 22.39 -14.70 -3.60
CA PHE A 3 21.22 -13.83 -3.45
C PHE A 3 21.28 -13.04 -2.13
N GLU A 4 20.57 -11.93 -2.05
CA GLU A 4 20.41 -11.23 -0.76
C GLU A 4 19.44 -11.97 0.15
N ILE A 5 18.33 -12.47 -0.42
CA ILE A 5 17.33 -13.26 0.29
C ILE A 5 17.05 -14.53 -0.52
N GLY A 6 17.05 -15.67 0.16
CA GLY A 6 16.57 -16.94 -0.36
C GLY A 6 15.37 -17.41 0.43
N ILE A 7 14.34 -17.88 -0.25
CA ILE A 7 13.13 -18.40 0.37
C ILE A 7 12.91 -19.83 -0.13
N ARG A 8 12.83 -20.80 0.77
CA ARG A 8 12.24 -22.10 0.48
C ARG A 8 10.73 -22.01 0.71
N CYS A 9 9.92 -22.50 -0.20
CA CYS A 9 8.47 -22.57 -0.01
C CYS A 9 7.93 -23.95 -0.38
N GLY A 10 7.02 -24.49 0.45
CA GLY A 10 6.35 -25.75 0.19
C GLY A 10 5.39 -25.64 -0.98
N HIS A 11 4.69 -24.53 -1.05
CA HIS A 11 3.82 -24.19 -2.17
C HIS A 11 4.11 -22.76 -2.64
N LEU A 12 4.20 -22.55 -3.94
CA LEU A 12 4.33 -21.24 -4.56
C LEU A 12 3.14 -21.01 -5.50
N MET A 13 2.34 -20.02 -5.18
CA MET A 13 1.31 -19.51 -6.11
C MET A 13 1.94 -18.44 -6.98
N THR A 14 1.81 -18.58 -8.30
CA THR A 14 2.24 -17.56 -9.25
C THR A 14 1.05 -17.08 -10.08
N MET A 15 1.17 -15.86 -10.59
CA MET A 15 0.20 -15.25 -11.52
C MET A 15 0.87 -15.04 -12.88
N LYS A 16 1.76 -15.95 -13.27
CA LYS A 16 2.49 -15.84 -14.51
C LYS A 16 1.52 -15.97 -15.69
N ASP A 17 1.67 -15.06 -16.64
CA ASP A 17 0.86 -15.00 -17.86
C ASP A 17 -0.66 -14.85 -17.60
N GLY A 18 -1.03 -14.30 -16.42
CA GLY A 18 -2.42 -14.10 -16.01
C GLY A 18 -3.11 -15.35 -15.46
N GLU A 19 -2.39 -16.47 -15.37
CA GLU A 19 -2.93 -17.73 -14.85
C GLU A 19 -2.42 -18.02 -13.45
N THR A 20 -3.34 -18.44 -12.56
CA THR A 20 -2.97 -18.91 -11.23
C THR A 20 -2.43 -20.33 -11.31
N THR A 21 -1.16 -20.51 -11.00
CA THR A 21 -0.53 -21.83 -10.89
C THR A 21 0.06 -22.06 -9.52
N ILE A 22 0.01 -23.30 -9.03
CA ILE A 22 0.61 -23.70 -7.77
C ILE A 22 1.72 -24.70 -8.04
N ALA A 23 2.95 -24.30 -7.73
CA ALA A 23 4.12 -25.17 -7.80
C ALA A 23 4.54 -25.62 -6.39
N ARG A 24 5.13 -26.81 -6.27
CA ARG A 24 5.57 -27.36 -4.99
C ARG A 24 7.09 -27.32 -4.86
N ASP A 25 7.55 -27.20 -3.61
CA ASP A 25 8.97 -27.27 -3.22
C ASP A 25 9.85 -26.35 -4.09
N ARG A 26 9.69 -25.05 -3.92
CA ARG A 26 10.45 -24.05 -4.70
C ARG A 26 11.46 -23.31 -3.85
N PHE A 27 12.53 -22.91 -4.52
CA PHE A 27 13.47 -21.88 -4.06
C PHE A 27 13.20 -20.59 -4.81
N ILE A 28 13.17 -19.49 -4.07
CA ILE A 28 13.05 -18.13 -4.62
C ILE A 28 14.30 -17.36 -4.20
N GLY A 29 15.06 -16.90 -5.18
CA GLY A 29 16.23 -16.04 -4.98
C GLY A 29 15.90 -14.59 -5.30
N ILE A 30 16.17 -13.67 -4.37
CA ILE A 30 15.90 -12.24 -4.48
C ILE A 30 17.22 -11.48 -4.44
N SER A 31 17.39 -10.53 -5.37
CA SER A 31 18.51 -9.59 -5.41
C SER A 31 17.96 -8.19 -5.64
N GLY A 32 18.27 -7.26 -4.70
CA GLY A 32 17.66 -5.95 -4.68
C GLY A 32 16.13 -6.04 -4.56
N SER A 33 15.42 -5.34 -5.42
CA SER A 33 13.96 -5.33 -5.48
C SER A 33 13.33 -6.38 -6.39
N LYS A 34 14.13 -7.34 -6.91
CA LYS A 34 13.65 -8.28 -7.94
C LYS A 34 13.77 -9.73 -7.50
N ILE A 35 12.77 -10.53 -7.86
CA ILE A 35 12.86 -11.98 -7.88
C ILE A 35 13.77 -12.37 -9.05
N SER A 36 14.98 -12.85 -8.75
CA SER A 36 16.00 -13.15 -9.75
C SER A 36 15.98 -14.61 -10.19
N GLU A 37 15.45 -15.51 -9.34
CA GLU A 37 15.35 -16.94 -9.64
C GLU A 37 14.13 -17.55 -8.96
N ILE A 38 13.44 -18.43 -9.67
CA ILE A 38 12.49 -19.40 -9.11
C ILE A 38 12.88 -20.76 -9.66
N SER A 39 13.28 -21.68 -8.80
CA SER A 39 13.72 -23.02 -9.18
C SER A 39 13.15 -24.11 -8.27
N GLN A 40 13.34 -25.38 -8.63
CA GLN A 40 13.04 -26.50 -7.75
C GLN A 40 13.98 -26.44 -6.55
N TRP A 41 13.43 -26.58 -5.33
CA TRP A 41 14.23 -26.67 -4.11
C TRP A 41 15.18 -27.87 -4.13
N LYS A 42 16.40 -27.67 -3.71
CA LYS A 42 17.42 -28.70 -3.51
C LYS A 42 18.13 -28.49 -2.18
N ASN A 43 18.55 -29.58 -1.53
CA ASN A 43 19.36 -29.45 -0.33
C ASN A 43 20.64 -28.69 -0.66
N GLY A 44 21.01 -27.73 0.18
CA GLY A 44 22.14 -26.83 -0.04
C GLY A 44 21.77 -25.48 -0.61
N ASP A 45 20.55 -25.29 -1.15
CA ASP A 45 20.11 -24.01 -1.67
C ASP A 45 20.04 -22.90 -0.60
N GLU A 46 19.92 -23.28 0.69
CA GLU A 46 19.99 -22.36 1.82
C GLU A 46 21.29 -21.56 1.87
N THR A 47 22.37 -22.13 1.35
CA THR A 47 23.70 -21.49 1.31
C THR A 47 23.86 -20.48 0.17
N ARG A 48 22.89 -20.41 -0.74
CA ARG A 48 22.93 -19.52 -1.90
C ARG A 48 22.45 -18.09 -1.60
N ALA A 49 22.04 -17.80 -0.36
CA ALA A 49 21.56 -16.49 0.04
C ALA A 49 22.23 -16.02 1.34
N ARG A 50 22.37 -14.68 1.47
CA ARG A 50 22.88 -14.06 2.70
C ARG A 50 21.87 -14.18 3.86
N LYS A 51 20.57 -14.06 3.55
CA LYS A 51 19.46 -14.28 4.48
C LYS A 51 18.57 -15.38 3.90
N PHE A 52 18.33 -16.42 4.68
CA PHE A 52 17.49 -17.54 4.27
C PHE A 52 16.21 -17.58 5.10
N ILE A 53 15.09 -17.83 4.46
CA ILE A 53 13.75 -17.97 5.06
C ILE A 53 13.23 -19.36 4.70
N ASP A 54 13.10 -20.26 5.70
CA ASP A 54 12.44 -21.54 5.48
C ASP A 54 10.92 -21.40 5.66
N ALA A 55 10.22 -21.42 4.54
CA ALA A 55 8.76 -21.47 4.44
C ALA A 55 8.31 -22.80 3.80
N GLY A 56 9.04 -23.89 4.01
CA GLY A 56 8.76 -25.21 3.43
C GLY A 56 7.41 -25.80 3.81
N HIS A 57 6.76 -25.30 4.87
CA HIS A 57 5.41 -25.68 5.29
C HIS A 57 4.35 -24.61 4.96
N LYS A 58 4.71 -23.60 4.19
CA LYS A 58 3.83 -22.45 3.86
C LYS A 58 3.56 -22.34 2.38
N LEU A 59 2.48 -21.62 2.07
CA LEU A 59 2.22 -21.06 0.76
C LEU A 59 2.87 -19.68 0.67
N VAL A 60 3.67 -19.47 -0.37
CA VAL A 60 4.18 -18.16 -0.76
C VAL A 60 3.41 -17.70 -1.99
N MET A 61 2.98 -16.46 -2.00
CA MET A 61 2.19 -15.86 -3.07
C MET A 61 2.57 -14.38 -3.24
N PRO A 62 2.23 -13.74 -4.37
CA PRO A 62 2.35 -12.30 -4.51
C PRO A 62 1.59 -11.58 -3.39
N GLY A 63 2.11 -10.44 -2.94
CA GLY A 63 1.40 -9.60 -1.97
C GLY A 63 0.05 -9.15 -2.52
N LEU A 64 -0.92 -8.98 -1.63
CA LEU A 64 -2.25 -8.52 -1.99
C LEU A 64 -2.20 -7.05 -2.44
N ILE A 65 -3.14 -6.68 -3.31
CA ILE A 65 -3.34 -5.32 -3.78
C ILE A 65 -4.68 -4.84 -3.23
N ASN A 66 -4.68 -3.74 -2.47
CA ASN A 66 -5.90 -3.04 -2.09
C ASN A 66 -6.17 -1.94 -3.11
N GLY A 67 -7.15 -2.15 -3.98
CA GLY A 67 -7.49 -1.26 -5.09
C GLY A 67 -8.35 -0.06 -4.72
N HIS A 68 -8.71 0.14 -3.45
CA HIS A 68 -9.51 1.26 -3.00
C HIS A 68 -9.28 1.53 -1.52
N THR A 69 -8.62 2.66 -1.20
CA THR A 69 -8.37 3.09 0.18
C THR A 69 -8.58 4.60 0.34
N HIS A 70 -8.77 4.98 1.60
CA HIS A 70 -8.68 6.34 2.12
C HIS A 70 -7.87 6.20 3.42
N LEU A 71 -6.56 5.98 3.30
CA LEU A 71 -5.70 5.56 4.42
C LEU A 71 -5.89 6.39 5.70
N PRO A 72 -5.95 7.75 5.64
CA PRO A 72 -6.11 8.56 6.84
C PRO A 72 -7.42 8.32 7.59
N MET A 73 -8.48 7.87 6.89
CA MET A 73 -9.80 7.59 7.48
C MET A 73 -9.78 6.45 8.49
N THR A 74 -8.69 5.69 8.58
CA THR A 74 -8.50 4.70 9.65
C THR A 74 -8.68 5.31 11.04
N LEU A 75 -8.34 6.60 11.23
CA LEU A 75 -8.58 7.32 12.48
C LEU A 75 -10.06 7.63 12.74
N LEU A 76 -10.91 7.58 11.73
CA LEU A 76 -12.33 7.87 11.82
C LEU A 76 -13.18 6.60 11.99
N ARG A 77 -12.55 5.45 12.16
CA ARG A 77 -13.23 4.15 12.34
C ARG A 77 -14.16 4.19 13.54
N GLY A 78 -15.42 3.76 13.35
CA GLY A 78 -16.45 3.72 14.38
C GLY A 78 -17.18 5.03 14.65
N LEU A 79 -16.89 6.13 13.93
CA LEU A 79 -17.51 7.43 14.19
C LEU A 79 -18.91 7.60 13.60
N ALA A 80 -19.36 6.72 12.73
CA ALA A 80 -20.64 6.93 12.02
C ALA A 80 -21.22 5.59 11.56
N GLU A 81 -21.49 4.70 12.51
CA GLU A 81 -22.09 3.40 12.23
C GLU A 81 -23.61 3.52 12.03
N ASP A 82 -24.19 2.58 11.28
CA ASP A 82 -25.63 2.40 11.07
C ASP A 82 -26.37 3.62 10.45
N GLN A 83 -25.67 4.43 9.65
CA GLN A 83 -26.26 5.55 8.93
C GLN A 83 -26.41 5.25 7.42
N PRO A 84 -27.50 5.76 6.77
CA PRO A 84 -27.55 5.77 5.32
C PRO A 84 -26.36 6.54 4.73
N PHE A 85 -25.81 6.08 3.59
CA PHE A 85 -24.60 6.64 2.99
C PHE A 85 -24.62 8.17 2.86
N SER A 86 -25.72 8.76 2.39
CA SER A 86 -25.82 10.21 2.24
C SER A 86 -25.74 10.97 3.56
N GLU A 87 -26.34 10.43 4.62
CA GLU A 87 -26.26 11.03 5.96
C GLU A 87 -24.87 10.85 6.56
N TRP A 88 -24.34 9.64 6.46
CA TRP A 88 -22.98 9.31 6.87
C TRP A 88 -21.96 10.29 6.23
N LEU A 89 -22.02 10.46 4.93
CA LEU A 89 -21.08 11.32 4.21
C LEU A 89 -21.29 12.80 4.56
N HIS A 90 -22.48 13.34 4.30
CA HIS A 90 -22.70 14.80 4.35
C HIS A 90 -22.93 15.35 5.75
N LYS A 91 -23.51 14.56 6.67
CA LYS A 91 -23.81 15.05 8.03
C LYS A 91 -22.74 14.68 9.05
N THR A 92 -21.91 13.67 8.76
CA THR A 92 -20.91 13.18 9.73
C THR A 92 -19.49 13.30 9.20
N ILE A 93 -19.14 12.61 8.11
CA ILE A 93 -17.75 12.50 7.68
C ILE A 93 -17.20 13.82 7.17
N LEU A 94 -17.80 14.44 6.15
CA LEU A 94 -17.30 15.70 5.58
C LEU A 94 -17.18 16.82 6.64
N PRO A 95 -18.14 17.02 7.58
CA PRO A 95 -17.98 17.99 8.65
C PRO A 95 -16.86 17.68 9.64
N ILE A 96 -16.57 16.40 9.90
CA ILE A 96 -15.47 15.97 10.77
C ILE A 96 -14.14 16.20 10.05
N GLU A 97 -14.03 15.76 8.80
CA GLU A 97 -12.85 15.97 7.97
C GLU A 97 -12.47 17.44 7.84
N GLY A 98 -13.44 18.30 7.52
CA GLY A 98 -13.24 19.74 7.43
C GLY A 98 -12.70 20.40 8.70
N LYS A 99 -12.95 19.80 9.87
CA LYS A 99 -12.50 20.30 11.18
C LYS A 99 -11.17 19.71 11.63
N LEU A 100 -10.95 18.42 11.40
CA LEU A 100 -9.86 17.67 12.03
C LEU A 100 -8.73 17.36 11.07
N ILE A 101 -9.03 17.09 9.79
CA ILE A 101 -8.02 16.61 8.86
C ILE A 101 -6.99 17.71 8.57
N ASN A 102 -5.74 17.34 8.75
CA ASN A 102 -4.56 18.15 8.52
C ASN A 102 -3.38 17.22 8.19
N PRO A 103 -2.24 17.74 7.71
CA PRO A 103 -1.10 16.90 7.29
C PRO A 103 -0.59 15.94 8.37
N GLU A 104 -0.63 16.34 9.66
CA GLU A 104 -0.16 15.48 10.75
C GLU A 104 -1.10 14.28 10.95
N LEU A 105 -2.42 14.51 11.00
CA LEU A 105 -3.40 13.42 11.13
C LEU A 105 -3.42 12.52 9.90
N VAL A 106 -3.24 13.09 8.71
CA VAL A 106 -3.09 12.31 7.47
C VAL A 106 -1.88 11.36 7.58
N ARG A 107 -0.74 11.85 8.03
CA ARG A 107 0.46 11.02 8.24
C ARG A 107 0.20 9.89 9.26
N ILE A 108 -0.34 10.23 10.42
CA ILE A 108 -0.57 9.25 11.51
C ILE A 108 -1.58 8.18 11.07
N GLY A 109 -2.70 8.59 10.46
CA GLY A 109 -3.72 7.66 9.97
C GLY A 109 -3.20 6.76 8.87
N SER A 110 -2.41 7.30 7.95
CA SER A 110 -1.77 6.52 6.89
C SER A 110 -0.74 5.53 7.45
N GLU A 111 0.09 5.92 8.42
CA GLU A 111 1.05 5.02 9.07
C GLU A 111 0.32 3.83 9.73
N LEU A 112 -0.79 4.08 10.43
CA LEU A 112 -1.60 3.03 11.04
C LEU A 112 -2.22 2.10 9.98
N ALA A 113 -2.83 2.67 8.94
CA ALA A 113 -3.45 1.91 7.86
C ALA A 113 -2.44 1.04 7.10
N LEU A 114 -1.25 1.57 6.82
CA LEU A 114 -0.18 0.83 6.15
C LEU A 114 0.35 -0.30 7.03
N LEU A 115 0.48 -0.08 8.33
CA LEU A 115 0.84 -1.13 9.28
C LEU A 115 -0.18 -2.28 9.27
N GLU A 116 -1.48 -1.98 9.36
CA GLU A 116 -2.55 -2.97 9.27
C GLU A 116 -2.55 -3.69 7.91
N SER A 117 -2.30 -2.96 6.83
CA SER A 117 -2.17 -3.50 5.47
C SER A 117 -1.04 -4.52 5.37
N LEU A 118 0.15 -4.19 5.88
CA LEU A 118 1.31 -5.10 5.88
C LEU A 118 1.03 -6.35 6.70
N TYR A 119 0.42 -6.24 7.88
CA TYR A 119 0.01 -7.40 8.69
C TYR A 119 -1.02 -8.28 7.99
N SER A 120 -1.84 -7.70 7.10
CA SER A 120 -2.82 -8.42 6.30
C SER A 120 -2.25 -8.96 4.97
N GLY A 121 -0.96 -8.75 4.70
CA GLY A 121 -0.30 -9.19 3.47
C GLY A 121 -0.54 -8.30 2.25
N VAL A 122 -1.09 -7.10 2.44
CA VAL A 122 -1.23 -6.09 1.39
C VAL A 122 0.12 -5.39 1.20
N THR A 123 0.58 -5.31 -0.05
CA THR A 123 1.87 -4.72 -0.42
C THR A 123 1.75 -3.56 -1.41
N THR A 124 0.54 -3.36 -1.93
CA THR A 124 0.23 -2.29 -2.89
C THR A 124 -1.13 -1.71 -2.55
N ILE A 125 -1.24 -0.39 -2.54
CA ILE A 125 -2.50 0.33 -2.29
C ILE A 125 -2.85 1.24 -3.47
N CYS A 126 -4.14 1.52 -3.62
CA CYS A 126 -4.65 2.61 -4.43
C CYS A 126 -5.44 3.53 -3.51
N ASP A 127 -4.91 4.71 -3.26
CA ASP A 127 -5.48 5.68 -2.32
C ASP A 127 -5.96 6.95 -3.01
N MET A 128 -6.97 7.56 -2.46
CA MET A 128 -7.46 8.88 -2.84
C MET A 128 -8.00 9.58 -1.60
N TYR A 129 -7.41 10.72 -1.27
CA TYR A 129 -7.82 11.51 -0.12
C TYR A 129 -7.37 12.97 -0.26
N TYR A 130 -7.21 13.68 0.85
CA TYR A 130 -6.66 15.03 0.96
C TYR A 130 -5.21 14.97 1.44
N PHE A 131 -4.37 15.92 1.02
CA PHE A 131 -2.94 15.95 1.33
C PHE A 131 -2.21 14.68 0.86
N GLU A 132 -2.47 14.26 -0.36
CA GLU A 132 -1.93 13.01 -0.91
C GLU A 132 -0.41 13.02 -1.09
N ASP A 133 0.22 14.17 -1.12
CA ASP A 133 1.69 14.28 -1.02
C ASP A 133 2.21 13.71 0.32
N VAL A 134 1.49 13.91 1.43
CA VAL A 134 1.81 13.32 2.73
C VAL A 134 1.57 11.81 2.75
N VAL A 135 0.50 11.35 2.10
CA VAL A 135 0.20 9.92 1.92
C VAL A 135 1.31 9.26 1.11
N ALA A 136 1.69 9.85 -0.03
CA ALA A 136 2.75 9.35 -0.90
C ALA A 136 4.08 9.20 -0.15
N ASP A 137 4.48 10.22 0.63
CA ASP A 137 5.66 10.18 1.49
C ASP A 137 5.61 9.03 2.50
N THR A 138 4.43 8.80 3.06
CA THR A 138 4.24 7.77 4.08
C THR A 138 4.30 6.37 3.47
N VAL A 139 3.72 6.16 2.29
CA VAL A 139 3.79 4.92 1.51
C VAL A 139 5.23 4.61 1.11
N GLU A 140 5.98 5.60 0.61
CA GLU A 140 7.39 5.45 0.26
C GLU A 140 8.23 5.03 1.47
N ARG A 141 8.08 5.70 2.62
CA ARG A 141 8.79 5.35 3.86
C ARG A 141 8.43 3.97 4.39
N ALA A 142 7.19 3.51 4.19
CA ALA A 142 6.76 2.17 4.55
C ALA A 142 7.33 1.09 3.62
N GLY A 143 7.96 1.48 2.49
CA GLY A 143 8.47 0.55 1.48
C GLY A 143 7.37 -0.19 0.73
N MET A 144 6.16 0.35 0.70
CA MET A 144 5.03 -0.19 -0.05
C MET A 144 4.92 0.47 -1.43
N ARG A 145 4.14 -0.14 -2.31
CA ARG A 145 3.76 0.46 -3.59
C ARG A 145 2.44 1.20 -3.43
N GLY A 146 2.31 2.36 -4.06
CA GLY A 146 1.09 3.15 -4.03
C GLY A 146 0.75 3.76 -5.39
N LEU A 147 -0.53 3.78 -5.69
CA LEU A 147 -1.13 4.68 -6.65
C LEU A 147 -1.95 5.67 -5.83
N VAL A 148 -1.56 6.94 -5.83
CA VAL A 148 -2.15 7.98 -4.98
C VAL A 148 -2.76 9.09 -5.83
N GLY A 149 -3.91 9.60 -5.42
CA GLY A 149 -4.64 10.62 -6.16
C GLY A 149 -5.27 11.67 -5.24
N GLU A 150 -4.90 12.94 -5.44
CA GLU A 150 -5.49 14.05 -4.68
C GLU A 150 -6.97 14.25 -5.01
N ALA A 151 -7.79 14.42 -3.98
CA ALA A 151 -9.21 14.69 -4.11
C ALA A 151 -9.45 16.11 -4.58
N ILE A 152 -10.23 16.28 -5.65
CA ILE A 152 -10.69 17.59 -6.14
C ILE A 152 -12.21 17.65 -5.99
N ALA A 153 -12.72 18.70 -5.37
CA ALA A 153 -14.15 18.90 -5.15
C ALA A 153 -14.58 20.35 -5.44
N ASP A 154 -15.85 20.52 -5.78
CA ASP A 154 -16.47 21.83 -6.00
C ASP A 154 -16.96 22.49 -4.68
N PHE A 155 -16.46 22.01 -3.54
CA PHE A 155 -16.74 22.53 -2.20
C PHE A 155 -15.44 22.58 -1.39
N PRO A 156 -15.40 23.41 -0.31
CA PRO A 156 -14.21 23.50 0.54
C PRO A 156 -13.76 22.16 1.12
N THR A 157 -12.51 21.82 0.90
CA THR A 157 -11.86 20.61 1.42
C THR A 157 -10.86 20.96 2.53
N PRO A 158 -10.40 20.00 3.35
CA PRO A 158 -9.38 20.24 4.37
C PRO A 158 -8.12 20.91 3.86
N ASP A 159 -7.70 20.61 2.65
CA ASP A 159 -6.49 21.08 1.96
C ASP A 159 -6.72 22.27 1.04
N ASP A 160 -7.98 22.57 0.68
CA ASP A 160 -8.36 23.76 -0.12
C ASP A 160 -9.63 24.42 0.42
N LYS A 161 -9.54 25.00 1.61
CA LYS A 161 -10.68 25.62 2.33
C LYS A 161 -11.30 26.82 1.61
N ASN A 162 -10.57 27.46 0.72
CA ASN A 162 -10.97 28.67 0.04
C ASN A 162 -11.24 28.48 -1.46
N LEU A 163 -11.22 27.24 -1.93
CA LEU A 163 -11.32 26.92 -3.37
C LEU A 163 -10.27 27.69 -4.19
N SER A 164 -9.06 27.77 -3.68
CA SER A 164 -7.93 28.52 -4.26
C SER A 164 -7.07 27.69 -5.21
N GLY A 165 -7.36 26.41 -5.34
CA GLY A 165 -6.63 25.46 -6.17
C GLY A 165 -5.36 24.91 -5.52
N GLU A 166 -5.28 24.89 -4.18
CA GLU A 166 -4.14 24.31 -3.47
C GLU A 166 -4.00 22.79 -3.75
N ASN A 167 -5.12 22.07 -3.89
CA ASN A 167 -5.15 20.67 -4.29
C ASN A 167 -4.52 20.44 -5.68
N TYR A 168 -4.72 21.33 -6.66
CA TYR A 168 -4.01 21.26 -7.95
C TYR A 168 -2.50 21.41 -7.79
N LYS A 169 -2.04 22.31 -6.93
CA LYS A 169 -0.62 22.48 -6.63
C LYS A 169 -0.03 21.24 -5.96
N THR A 170 -0.81 20.55 -5.13
CA THR A 170 -0.42 19.26 -4.55
C THR A 170 -0.19 18.22 -5.65
N ILE A 171 -1.10 18.13 -6.62
CA ILE A 171 -0.95 17.23 -7.78
C ILE A 171 0.31 17.58 -8.59
N GLU A 172 0.52 18.86 -8.89
CA GLU A 172 1.72 19.29 -9.64
C GLU A 172 3.02 18.91 -8.92
N ARG A 173 3.09 19.11 -7.59
CA ARG A 173 4.24 18.70 -6.78
C ARG A 173 4.47 17.19 -6.81
N MET A 174 3.40 16.39 -6.70
CA MET A 174 3.49 14.93 -6.77
C MET A 174 3.96 14.45 -8.14
N ILE A 175 3.41 14.99 -9.23
CA ILE A 175 3.83 14.65 -10.58
C ILE A 175 5.31 14.95 -10.79
N GLU A 176 5.79 16.11 -10.34
CA GLU A 176 7.19 16.49 -10.51
C GLU A 176 8.12 15.60 -9.66
N ARG A 177 7.71 15.25 -8.44
CA ARG A 177 8.50 14.44 -7.53
C ARG A 177 8.63 12.99 -7.98
N PHE A 178 7.53 12.37 -8.41
CA PHE A 178 7.48 10.95 -8.78
C PHE A 178 7.57 10.70 -10.29
N LYS A 179 8.05 11.68 -11.04
CA LYS A 179 8.24 11.59 -12.49
C LYS A 179 9.29 10.55 -12.85
N GLY A 180 8.85 9.40 -13.37
CA GLY A 180 9.72 8.32 -13.81
C GLY A 180 9.92 7.17 -12.82
N ASP A 181 9.17 7.14 -11.74
CA ASP A 181 9.11 6.04 -10.77
C ASP A 181 8.06 4.99 -11.15
#